data_37be0cdbda029453e8b2aca2c987fa23
#
_entry.id   37be0cdbda029453e8b2aca2c987fa23
#
_cell.length_a   1.000
_cell.length_b   1.000
_cell.length_c   1.000
_cell.angle_alpha   90.00
_cell.angle_beta   90.00
_cell.angle_gamma   90.00
#
_symmetry.space_group_name_H-M   'P 1'
#
loop_
_entity.id
_entity.type
_entity.pdbx_description
1 polymer ?
#
loop_
_entity_poly.entity_id
_entity_poly.type
_entity_poly.pdbx_seq_one_letter_code
_entity_poly.pdbx_strand_id
1 'polypeptide(L)'
;MGAIKPPDQMVMERRIPITSFQPPNFKSKKYLADAIKIADEIVAVMQPDSETCFKICSEYVLSGVIVHLESLGFKVQKVESPLTLKQAVEAGYIRWCEEKGVPREILHEKRRFWGFLKWVGEAPHLRESLVKTGWASWENKWREEMHKKI
;
A
#
# COMPACT_ATOMS: atom_id res chain seq x y z
N MET A 1 1.18 -3.94 -1.95
CA MET A 1 2.41 -4.32 -2.67
C MET A 1 2.09 -5.38 -3.70
N GLY A 2 2.78 -5.39 -4.81
CA GLY A 2 2.64 -6.40 -5.85
C GLY A 2 3.99 -6.83 -6.40
N ALA A 3 4.05 -8.03 -6.96
CA ALA A 3 5.22 -8.59 -7.63
C ALA A 3 4.83 -9.34 -8.89
N ILE A 4 5.67 -9.27 -9.92
CA ILE A 4 5.54 -10.00 -11.18
C ILE A 4 6.81 -10.81 -11.39
N LYS A 5 6.67 -12.08 -11.76
CA LYS A 5 7.77 -12.95 -12.18
C LYS A 5 7.64 -13.29 -13.67
N PRO A 6 8.45 -12.73 -14.55
CA PRO A 6 8.52 -13.18 -15.94
C PRO A 6 9.10 -14.61 -16.03
N PRO A 7 8.77 -15.40 -17.06
CA PRO A 7 7.83 -15.15 -18.16
C PRO A 7 6.36 -15.40 -17.79
N ASP A 8 6.10 -16.06 -16.65
CA ASP A 8 4.77 -16.56 -16.26
C ASP A 8 3.78 -15.44 -15.91
N GLN A 9 4.25 -14.21 -15.85
CA GLN A 9 3.49 -13.01 -15.47
C GLN A 9 2.62 -13.20 -14.22
N MET A 10 3.08 -14.08 -13.30
CA MET A 10 2.39 -14.28 -12.04
C MET A 10 2.41 -12.99 -11.24
N VAL A 11 1.23 -12.43 -11.04
CA VAL A 11 1.05 -11.25 -10.20
C VAL A 11 0.69 -11.72 -8.79
N MET A 12 1.50 -11.33 -7.84
CA MET A 12 1.19 -11.48 -6.42
C MET A 12 0.85 -10.12 -5.84
N GLU A 13 -0.26 -10.05 -5.12
CA GLU A 13 -0.68 -8.89 -4.36
C GLU A 13 -0.73 -9.21 -2.87
N ARG A 14 -0.22 -8.31 -2.06
CA ARG A 14 -0.34 -8.34 -0.60
C ARG A 14 -0.57 -6.93 -0.09
N ARG A 15 -1.31 -6.82 1.01
CA ARG A 15 -1.63 -5.53 1.63
C ARG A 15 -0.83 -5.34 2.90
N ILE A 16 -0.21 -4.17 3.03
CA ILE A 16 0.27 -3.72 4.33
C ILE A 16 -0.96 -3.39 5.16
N PRO A 17 -1.10 -3.92 6.38
CA PRO A 17 -2.26 -3.64 7.23
C PRO A 17 -2.46 -2.14 7.44
N ILE A 18 -3.70 -1.65 7.35
CA ILE A 18 -4.00 -0.24 7.57
C ILE A 18 -3.57 0.23 8.96
N THR A 19 -3.67 -0.65 9.96
CA THR A 19 -3.25 -0.39 11.34
C THR A 19 -1.77 -0.03 11.48
N SER A 20 -0.93 -0.44 10.53
CA SER A 20 0.49 -0.07 10.51
C SER A 20 0.73 1.39 10.14
N PHE A 21 -0.28 2.04 9.53
CA PHE A 21 -0.32 3.47 9.22
C PHE A 21 -1.13 4.29 10.22
N GLN A 22 -1.50 3.72 11.35
CA GLN A 22 -2.28 4.36 12.41
C GLN A 22 -1.48 4.45 13.72
N PRO A 23 -1.80 5.38 14.64
CA PRO A 23 -1.20 5.40 15.96
C PRO A 23 -1.49 4.11 16.75
N PRO A 24 -0.53 3.61 17.55
CA PRO A 24 0.82 4.11 17.76
C PRO A 24 1.84 3.61 16.70
N ASN A 25 1.46 2.67 15.84
CA ASN A 25 2.31 1.92 14.93
C ASN A 25 3.00 2.78 13.87
N PHE A 26 2.36 3.88 13.45
CA PHE A 26 2.92 4.75 12.43
C PHE A 26 4.24 5.39 12.86
N LYS A 27 4.33 5.85 14.11
CA LYS A 27 5.55 6.47 14.67
C LYS A 27 6.73 5.49 14.71
N SER A 28 6.48 4.22 15.00
CA SER A 28 7.49 3.16 14.97
C SER A 28 7.81 2.65 13.57
N LYS A 29 7.17 3.21 12.54
CA LYS A 29 7.32 2.81 11.13
C LYS A 29 7.01 1.32 10.90
N LYS A 30 6.02 0.78 11.62
CA LYS A 30 5.61 -0.62 11.51
C LYS A 30 5.31 -1.03 10.08
N TYR A 31 4.80 -0.12 9.24
CA TYR A 31 4.52 -0.37 7.83
C TYR A 31 5.78 -0.77 7.02
N LEU A 32 6.99 -0.33 7.41
CA LEU A 32 8.23 -0.78 6.77
C LEU A 32 8.56 -2.24 7.15
N ALA A 33 8.39 -2.60 8.42
CA ALA A 33 8.57 -3.97 8.88
C ALA A 33 7.55 -4.93 8.24
N ASP A 34 6.30 -4.51 8.09
CA ASP A 34 5.27 -5.31 7.42
C ASP A 34 5.54 -5.44 5.91
N ALA A 35 6.12 -4.42 5.27
CA ALA A 35 6.56 -4.52 3.88
C ALA A 35 7.67 -5.57 3.70
N ILE A 36 8.62 -5.67 4.63
CA ILE A 36 9.67 -6.71 4.64
C ILE A 36 9.05 -8.10 4.78
N LYS A 37 8.11 -8.30 5.70
CA LYS A 37 7.40 -9.58 5.84
C LYS A 37 6.69 -10.00 4.56
N ILE A 38 6.05 -9.06 3.88
CA ILE A 38 5.41 -9.31 2.59
C ILE A 38 6.45 -9.69 1.53
N ALA A 39 7.63 -9.06 1.54
CA ALA A 39 8.71 -9.44 0.64
C ALA A 39 9.19 -10.88 0.89
N ASP A 40 9.32 -11.30 2.16
CA ASP A 40 9.66 -12.68 2.51
C ASP A 40 8.60 -13.68 2.02
N GLU A 41 7.31 -13.36 2.14
CA GLU A 41 6.24 -14.19 1.60
C GLU A 41 6.34 -14.31 0.06
N ILE A 42 6.64 -13.21 -0.63
CA ILE A 42 6.81 -13.18 -2.08
C ILE A 42 8.01 -14.05 -2.48
N VAL A 43 9.15 -13.91 -1.80
CA VAL A 43 10.35 -14.72 -2.03
C VAL A 43 10.06 -16.20 -1.83
N ALA A 44 9.35 -16.56 -0.75
CA ALA A 44 8.99 -17.94 -0.45
C ALA A 44 8.13 -18.59 -1.54
N VAL A 45 7.19 -17.84 -2.14
CA VAL A 45 6.32 -18.33 -3.21
C VAL A 45 7.05 -18.36 -4.57
N MET A 46 7.81 -17.32 -4.88
CA MET A 46 8.49 -17.19 -6.16
C MET A 46 9.73 -18.07 -6.29
N GLN A 47 10.32 -18.48 -5.16
CA GLN A 47 11.53 -19.32 -5.11
C GLN A 47 12.62 -18.84 -6.08
N PRO A 48 13.12 -17.61 -5.93
CA PRO A 48 14.14 -17.07 -6.81
C PRO A 48 15.45 -17.83 -6.62
N ASP A 49 16.23 -17.97 -7.70
CA ASP A 49 17.60 -18.48 -7.64
C ASP A 49 18.59 -17.37 -7.30
N SER A 50 19.86 -17.75 -7.12
CA SER A 50 20.96 -16.82 -6.79
C SER A 50 21.23 -15.77 -7.89
N GLU A 51 20.84 -16.03 -9.13
CA GLU A 51 21.03 -15.13 -10.26
C GLU A 51 19.85 -14.16 -10.46
N THR A 52 18.78 -14.37 -9.73
CA THR A 52 17.57 -13.51 -9.81
C THR A 52 17.90 -12.08 -9.40
N CYS A 53 17.56 -11.13 -10.27
CA CYS A 53 17.63 -9.70 -9.97
C CYS A 53 16.25 -9.14 -9.65
N PHE A 54 16.08 -8.63 -8.44
CA PHE A 54 14.87 -7.93 -8.02
C PHE A 54 14.87 -6.50 -8.54
N LYS A 55 13.89 -6.16 -9.36
CA LYS A 55 13.64 -4.78 -9.79
C LYS A 55 12.56 -4.16 -8.90
N ILE A 56 12.92 -3.17 -8.10
CA ILE A 56 12.05 -2.60 -7.06
C ILE A 56 11.88 -1.10 -7.30
N CYS A 57 10.65 -0.60 -7.20
CA CYS A 57 10.42 0.83 -7.31
C CYS A 57 10.93 1.59 -6.07
N SER A 58 11.33 2.85 -6.29
CA SER A 58 12.01 3.68 -5.27
C SER A 58 11.07 4.31 -4.24
N GLU A 59 9.88 3.76 -4.04
CA GLU A 59 8.93 4.23 -3.01
C GLU A 59 9.49 4.03 -1.60
N TYR A 60 9.30 5.02 -0.73
CA TYR A 60 9.82 4.99 0.64
C TYR A 60 9.40 3.73 1.41
N VAL A 61 8.16 3.27 1.22
CA VAL A 61 7.64 2.07 1.87
C VAL A 61 8.42 0.79 1.52
N LEU A 62 9.13 0.79 0.40
CA LEU A 62 9.96 -0.34 -0.06
C LEU A 62 11.44 -0.18 0.29
N SER A 63 11.85 0.92 0.93
CA SER A 63 13.26 1.16 1.25
C SER A 63 13.88 0.08 2.14
N GLY A 64 13.14 -0.41 3.13
CA GLY A 64 13.56 -1.53 3.97
C GLY A 64 13.62 -2.86 3.23
N VAL A 65 12.73 -3.07 2.27
CA VAL A 65 12.72 -4.29 1.42
C VAL A 65 13.98 -4.38 0.56
N ILE A 66 14.44 -3.26 0.01
CA ILE A 66 15.67 -3.22 -0.79
C ILE A 66 16.85 -3.70 0.04
N VAL A 67 17.08 -3.08 1.21
CA VAL A 67 18.18 -3.44 2.12
C VAL A 67 18.07 -4.89 2.59
N HIS A 68 16.86 -5.35 2.88
CA HIS A 68 16.61 -6.72 3.33
C HIS A 68 16.98 -7.74 2.24
N LEU A 69 16.52 -7.57 1.01
CA LEU A 69 16.83 -8.50 -0.09
C LEU A 69 18.33 -8.50 -0.43
N GLU A 70 19.00 -7.35 -0.39
CA GLU A 70 20.45 -7.26 -0.53
C GLU A 70 21.18 -8.04 0.58
N SER A 71 20.69 -7.97 1.82
CA SER A 71 21.25 -8.71 2.95
C SER A 71 21.09 -10.24 2.83
N LEU A 72 20.08 -10.69 2.10
CA LEU A 72 19.87 -12.10 1.73
C LEU A 72 20.73 -12.55 0.54
N GLY A 73 21.54 -11.66 -0.04
CA GLY A 73 22.45 -11.96 -1.14
C GLY A 73 21.82 -11.80 -2.55
N PHE A 74 20.60 -11.29 -2.65
CA PHE A 74 19.99 -11.05 -3.95
C PHE A 74 20.51 -9.76 -4.61
N LYS A 75 20.58 -9.79 -5.93
CA LYS A 75 20.81 -8.58 -6.74
C LYS A 75 19.54 -7.72 -6.73
N VAL A 76 19.66 -6.44 -6.39
CA VAL A 76 18.53 -5.50 -6.37
C VAL A 76 18.83 -4.29 -7.25
N GLN A 77 17.88 -3.91 -8.09
CA GLN A 77 17.93 -2.72 -8.94
C GLN A 77 16.72 -1.85 -8.68
N LYS A 78 16.97 -0.55 -8.41
CA LYS A 78 15.89 0.44 -8.31
C LYS A 78 15.42 0.81 -9.71
N VAL A 79 14.12 0.73 -9.95
CA VAL A 79 13.48 1.01 -11.25
C VAL A 79 12.16 1.75 -11.06
N GLU A 80 11.63 2.31 -12.14
CA GLU A 80 10.22 2.68 -12.17
C GLU A 80 9.35 1.42 -12.36
N SER A 81 8.21 1.39 -11.65
CA SER A 81 7.29 0.25 -11.76
C SER A 81 6.74 0.14 -13.19
N PRO A 82 6.76 -1.08 -13.78
CA PRO A 82 6.11 -1.32 -15.06
C PRO A 82 4.61 -0.99 -15.01
N LEU A 83 4.06 -0.55 -16.14
CA LEU A 83 2.65 -0.18 -16.23
C LEU A 83 1.71 -1.33 -15.83
N THR A 84 2.03 -2.56 -16.25
CA THR A 84 1.28 -3.77 -15.91
C THR A 84 1.21 -4.00 -14.40
N LEU A 85 2.31 -3.79 -13.68
CA LEU A 85 2.34 -3.92 -12.22
C LEU A 85 1.54 -2.80 -11.55
N LYS A 86 1.66 -1.55 -12.02
CA LYS A 86 0.87 -0.42 -11.52
C LYS A 86 -0.62 -0.68 -11.68
N GLN A 87 -1.05 -1.17 -12.84
CA GLN A 87 -2.46 -1.49 -13.12
C GLN A 87 -2.97 -2.64 -12.24
N ALA A 88 -2.18 -3.68 -12.02
CA ALA A 88 -2.56 -4.80 -11.17
C ALA A 88 -2.74 -4.36 -9.70
N VAL A 89 -1.79 -3.59 -9.17
CA VAL A 89 -1.85 -3.04 -7.80
C VAL A 89 -3.04 -2.09 -7.64
N GLU A 90 -3.28 -1.24 -8.63
CA GLU A 90 -4.43 -0.32 -8.64
C GLU A 90 -5.76 -1.10 -8.67
N ALA A 91 -5.87 -2.12 -9.50
CA ALA A 91 -7.07 -2.97 -9.55
C ALA A 91 -7.32 -3.68 -8.20
N GLY A 92 -6.27 -4.17 -7.55
CA GLY A 92 -6.37 -4.73 -6.20
C GLY A 92 -6.82 -3.72 -5.15
N TYR A 93 -6.33 -2.48 -5.23
CA TYR A 93 -6.76 -1.39 -4.37
C TYR A 93 -8.24 -1.04 -4.58
N ILE A 94 -8.70 -0.94 -5.83
CA ILE A 94 -10.10 -0.67 -6.16
C ILE A 94 -11.00 -1.76 -5.60
N ARG A 95 -10.70 -3.04 -5.82
CA ARG A 95 -11.47 -4.16 -5.27
C ARG A 95 -11.59 -4.06 -3.75
N TRP A 96 -10.48 -3.78 -3.07
CA TRP A 96 -10.51 -3.62 -1.61
C TRP A 96 -11.40 -2.45 -1.17
N CYS A 97 -11.35 -1.32 -1.85
CA CYS A 97 -12.23 -0.17 -1.57
C CYS A 97 -13.70 -0.53 -1.76
N GLU A 98 -14.04 -1.23 -2.85
CA GLU A 98 -15.41 -1.71 -3.12
C GLU A 98 -15.89 -2.68 -2.03
N GLU A 99 -15.05 -3.62 -1.58
CA GLU A 99 -15.33 -4.53 -0.46
C GLU A 99 -15.62 -3.77 0.86
N LYS A 100 -15.04 -2.58 1.03
CA LYS A 100 -15.28 -1.69 2.18
C LYS A 100 -16.47 -0.75 1.99
N GLY A 101 -17.16 -0.85 0.87
CA GLY A 101 -18.36 -0.08 0.57
C GLY A 101 -18.08 1.34 0.04
N VAL A 102 -16.89 1.59 -0.47
CA VAL A 102 -16.59 2.87 -1.14
C VAL A 102 -17.34 2.93 -2.47
N PRO A 103 -18.14 3.99 -2.75
CA PRO A 103 -18.84 4.16 -4.00
C PRO A 103 -17.91 4.18 -5.21
N ARG A 104 -18.33 3.53 -6.31
CA ARG A 104 -17.53 3.44 -7.55
C ARG A 104 -17.24 4.80 -8.15
N GLU A 105 -18.15 5.74 -8.01
CA GLU A 105 -18.02 7.12 -8.49
C GLU A 105 -16.75 7.77 -7.93
N ILE A 106 -16.48 7.57 -6.62
CA ILE A 106 -15.28 8.06 -5.95
C ILE A 106 -14.02 7.38 -6.52
N LEU A 107 -14.10 6.08 -6.79
CA LEU A 107 -12.94 5.28 -7.24
C LEU A 107 -12.48 5.65 -8.65
N HIS A 108 -13.35 6.20 -9.48
CA HIS A 108 -13.06 6.64 -10.84
C HIS A 108 -12.74 8.13 -10.98
N GLU A 109 -12.81 8.90 -9.89
CA GLU A 109 -12.43 10.32 -9.89
C GLU A 109 -10.92 10.52 -10.06
N LYS A 110 -10.51 11.56 -10.79
CA LYS A 110 -9.08 11.94 -10.89
C LYS A 110 -8.49 12.38 -9.53
N ARG A 111 -9.31 12.96 -8.66
CA ARG A 111 -8.93 13.48 -7.35
C ARG A 111 -9.79 12.84 -6.25
N ARG A 112 -9.55 11.57 -5.99
CA ARG A 112 -10.31 10.74 -5.04
C ARG A 112 -10.28 11.24 -3.59
N PHE A 113 -9.28 12.04 -3.21
CA PHE A 113 -9.09 12.45 -1.82
C PHE A 113 -10.35 13.07 -1.20
N TRP A 114 -10.98 14.00 -1.90
CA TRP A 114 -12.17 14.68 -1.38
C TRP A 114 -13.39 13.77 -1.33
N GLY A 115 -13.53 12.89 -2.30
CA GLY A 115 -14.57 11.86 -2.30
C GLY A 115 -14.42 10.90 -1.11
N PHE A 116 -13.19 10.42 -0.87
CA PHE A 116 -12.90 9.60 0.30
C PHE A 116 -13.16 10.32 1.63
N LEU A 117 -12.70 11.58 1.75
CA LEU A 117 -12.90 12.37 2.97
C LEU A 117 -14.39 12.56 3.28
N LYS A 118 -15.19 12.89 2.26
CA LYS A 118 -16.64 12.99 2.38
C LYS A 118 -17.26 11.66 2.80
N TRP A 119 -16.90 10.58 2.11
CA TRP A 119 -17.43 9.24 2.40
C TRP A 119 -17.09 8.79 3.83
N VAL A 120 -15.88 9.04 4.32
CA VAL A 120 -15.52 8.77 5.73
C VAL A 120 -16.36 9.62 6.67
N GLY A 121 -16.56 10.91 6.34
CA GLY A 121 -17.33 11.87 7.14
C GLY A 121 -18.81 11.54 7.28
N GLU A 122 -19.41 10.79 6.36
CA GLU A 122 -20.80 10.33 6.48
C GLU A 122 -21.01 9.28 7.58
N ALA A 123 -19.99 8.53 7.96
CA ALA A 123 -20.04 7.54 9.04
C ALA A 123 -18.66 7.38 9.73
N PRO A 124 -18.14 8.42 10.39
CA PRO A 124 -16.76 8.44 10.89
C PRO A 124 -16.48 7.32 11.91
N HIS A 125 -17.43 7.01 12.79
CA HIS A 125 -17.30 5.94 13.77
C HIS A 125 -17.13 4.53 13.18
N LEU A 126 -17.54 4.33 11.92
CA LEU A 126 -17.37 3.06 11.17
C LEU A 126 -16.17 3.11 10.23
N ARG A 127 -15.91 4.26 9.61
CA ARG A 127 -15.02 4.36 8.45
C ARG A 127 -13.64 4.95 8.76
N GLU A 128 -13.47 5.67 9.88
CA GLU A 128 -12.16 6.23 10.25
C GLU A 128 -11.10 5.14 10.48
N SER A 129 -11.51 3.94 10.92
CA SER A 129 -10.62 2.78 11.04
C SER A 129 -9.99 2.33 9.72
N LEU A 130 -10.54 2.77 8.59
CA LEU A 130 -10.03 2.49 7.24
C LEU A 130 -9.08 3.57 6.72
N VAL A 131 -8.79 4.60 7.52
CA VAL A 131 -7.96 5.74 7.15
C VAL A 131 -6.55 5.59 7.72
N LYS A 132 -5.55 6.02 6.97
CA LYS A 132 -4.16 6.14 7.43
C LYS A 132 -4.02 7.36 8.35
N THR A 133 -4.42 7.24 9.60
CA THR A 133 -4.53 8.34 10.56
C THR A 133 -3.22 8.74 11.25
N GLY A 134 -2.11 8.08 10.92
CA GLY A 134 -0.82 8.32 11.58
C GLY A 134 -0.14 9.65 11.25
N TRP A 135 -0.54 10.33 10.16
CA TRP A 135 -0.01 11.65 9.83
C TRP A 135 -0.61 12.74 10.70
N ALA A 136 0.23 13.65 11.17
CA ALA A 136 -0.20 14.80 11.98
C ALA A 136 -1.30 15.64 11.30
N SER A 137 -1.29 15.72 9.97
CA SER A 137 -2.33 16.42 9.20
C SER A 137 -3.73 15.82 9.37
N TRP A 138 -3.85 14.53 9.74
CA TRP A 138 -5.15 13.95 10.03
C TRP A 138 -5.78 14.62 11.25
N GLU A 139 -5.09 14.64 12.39
CA GLU A 139 -5.57 15.26 13.63
C GLU A 139 -5.70 16.79 13.50
N ASN A 140 -4.71 17.45 12.89
CA ASN A 140 -4.62 18.90 12.89
C ASN A 140 -5.53 19.57 11.84
N LYS A 141 -6.05 18.82 10.86
CA LYS A 141 -6.81 19.39 9.76
C LYS A 141 -7.96 18.50 9.31
N TRP A 142 -7.68 17.28 8.85
CA TRP A 142 -8.65 16.51 8.09
C TRP A 142 -9.78 15.94 8.91
N ARG A 143 -9.54 15.58 10.18
CA ARG A 143 -10.59 15.11 11.09
C ARG A 143 -11.63 16.20 11.32
N GLU A 144 -11.21 17.43 11.55
CA GLU A 144 -12.12 18.56 11.74
C GLU A 144 -12.89 18.88 10.44
N GLU A 145 -12.20 18.93 9.29
CA GLU A 145 -12.84 19.17 7.99
C GLU A 145 -13.88 18.10 7.64
N MET A 146 -13.62 16.85 8.00
CA MET A 146 -14.55 15.74 7.81
C MET A 146 -15.85 15.97 8.59
N HIS A 147 -15.79 16.47 9.83
CA HIS A 147 -16.96 16.75 10.66
C HIS A 147 -17.72 18.00 10.27
N LYS A 148 -17.09 18.99 9.62
CA LYS A 148 -17.75 20.24 9.18
C LYS A 148 -18.68 20.05 7.99
N LYS A 149 -18.59 18.93 7.28
CA LYS A 149 -19.32 18.68 6.01
C LYS A 149 -20.50 17.72 6.13
N ILE A 150 -20.93 17.43 7.36
CA ILE A 150 -22.13 16.62 7.63
C ILE A 150 -23.34 17.52 7.84
#